data_d6921bba821035d4ab035673c082d445
#
_entry.id   d6921bba821035d4ab035673c082d445
#
_cell.length_a   1.000
_cell.length_b   1.000
_cell.length_c   1.000
_cell.angle_alpha   90.00
_cell.angle_beta   90.00
_cell.angle_gamma   90.00
#
_symmetry.space_group_name_H-M   'P 1'
#
loop_
_entity.id
_entity.type
_entity.pdbx_description
1 polymer ?
#
loop_
_entity_poly.entity_id
_entity_poly.type
_entity_poly.pdbx_seq_one_letter_code
_entity_poly.pdbx_strand_id
1 'polypeptide(L)'
;VPTIKEISEKSGFACSTVSYALRGNPRIPEKTRLQIAQVAEEMGYQPDAHLGQLMSYLQGRGCRKKSSVCPLAWVNSTADPMHWHHTPWAKEFYDSAASRADSLGFALSDFWICDPQITLSRLDDILKARGIKGLLLSAPLQGEQWSQWIDWSSYAVVVIDDPFALPQFDRVYADYAANMRYAIEQARACGYTRPKVWLTEREDYWTGYGYTSECCRQDRLNPDWDALLPEYATEVTREAVKSWMLRHRPDVVIAPTPTVGGHLRNLRYRMPQDLGYIAMYMLKDDVSWSGFSQLHAQQSVIAVDRIATLLRNNTLGRQAYPQKIQIEGEWRVGSTLKAPRAVPLHFSR
;
A
#
# COMPACT_ATOMS: atom_id res chain seq x y z
N VAL A 1 39.17 -7.30 4.68
CA VAL A 1 38.13 -6.35 5.17
C VAL A 1 38.25 -6.31 6.69
N PRO A 2 38.51 -5.14 7.29
CA PRO A 2 38.66 -5.01 8.73
C PRO A 2 37.41 -5.47 9.48
N THR A 3 37.62 -6.00 10.69
CA THR A 3 36.60 -6.55 11.55
C THR A 3 36.25 -5.57 12.68
N ILE A 4 35.05 -5.72 13.30
CA ILE A 4 34.68 -4.92 14.48
C ILE A 4 35.71 -5.06 15.61
N LYS A 5 36.40 -6.21 15.71
CA LYS A 5 37.44 -6.45 16.69
C LYS A 5 38.67 -5.59 16.42
N GLU A 6 39.13 -5.49 15.17
CA GLU A 6 40.23 -4.66 14.77
C GLU A 6 39.96 -3.16 14.93
N ILE A 7 38.71 -2.74 14.65
CA ILE A 7 38.26 -1.37 14.94
C ILE A 7 38.26 -1.11 16.44
N SER A 8 37.83 -2.08 17.26
CA SER A 8 37.83 -2.02 18.71
C SER A 8 39.27 -1.84 19.23
N GLU A 9 40.23 -2.63 18.72
CA GLU A 9 41.62 -2.56 19.11
C GLU A 9 42.25 -1.20 18.72
N LYS A 10 41.95 -0.68 17.52
CA LYS A 10 42.50 0.59 17.03
C LYS A 10 41.81 1.82 17.67
N SER A 11 40.52 1.75 17.94
CA SER A 11 39.76 2.86 18.52
C SER A 11 39.84 2.94 20.04
N GLY A 12 40.28 1.86 20.70
CA GLY A 12 40.32 1.73 22.17
C GLY A 12 38.96 1.54 22.85
N PHE A 13 37.90 1.34 22.08
CA PHE A 13 36.55 1.09 22.62
C PHE A 13 36.20 -0.39 22.59
N ALA A 14 35.41 -0.86 23.55
CA ALA A 14 34.96 -2.25 23.58
C ALA A 14 34.19 -2.62 22.29
N CYS A 15 34.30 -3.87 21.82
CA CYS A 15 33.61 -4.35 20.60
C CYS A 15 32.11 -4.07 20.60
N SER A 16 31.45 -4.18 21.76
CA SER A 16 30.02 -3.82 21.91
C SER A 16 29.77 -2.33 21.65
N THR A 17 30.65 -1.45 22.17
CA THR A 17 30.54 -0.01 21.97
C THR A 17 30.77 0.35 20.50
N VAL A 18 31.75 -0.24 19.85
CA VAL A 18 32.02 -0.08 18.41
C VAL A 18 30.83 -0.54 17.58
N SER A 19 30.28 -1.71 17.87
CA SER A 19 29.10 -2.24 17.19
C SER A 19 27.88 -1.34 17.34
N TYR A 20 27.63 -0.80 18.54
CA TYR A 20 26.51 0.13 18.76
C TYR A 20 26.75 1.49 18.12
N ALA A 21 27.97 2.01 18.15
CA ALA A 21 28.32 3.28 17.51
C ALA A 21 28.14 3.25 16.00
N LEU A 22 28.64 2.20 15.33
CA LEU A 22 28.51 2.00 13.88
C LEU A 22 27.06 1.78 13.41
N ARG A 23 26.17 1.35 14.32
CA ARG A 23 24.72 1.23 14.08
C ARG A 23 23.95 2.49 14.46
N GLY A 24 24.62 3.58 14.81
CA GLY A 24 23.96 4.85 15.16
C GLY A 24 23.20 4.84 16.47
N ASN A 25 23.47 3.89 17.39
CA ASN A 25 22.71 3.76 18.62
C ASN A 25 22.83 5.02 19.51
N PRO A 26 21.71 5.69 19.88
CA PRO A 26 21.71 6.94 20.63
C PRO A 26 22.27 6.81 22.07
N ARG A 27 22.40 5.60 22.60
CA ARG A 27 23.04 5.36 23.91
C ARG A 27 24.55 5.65 23.89
N ILE A 28 25.16 5.71 22.71
CA ILE A 28 26.57 6.08 22.56
C ILE A 28 26.64 7.59 22.28
N PRO A 29 27.41 8.37 23.08
CA PRO A 29 27.57 9.79 22.87
C PRO A 29 28.03 10.11 21.45
N GLU A 30 27.54 11.21 20.89
CA GLU A 30 27.81 11.62 19.50
C GLU A 30 29.29 11.74 19.21
N LYS A 31 30.04 12.34 20.13
CA LYS A 31 31.52 12.43 20.03
C LYS A 31 32.19 11.06 19.87
N THR A 32 31.74 10.06 20.64
CA THR A 32 32.29 8.70 20.57
C THR A 32 31.86 8.02 19.25
N ARG A 33 30.64 8.26 18.77
CA ARG A 33 30.20 7.74 17.48
C ARG A 33 31.02 8.27 16.32
N LEU A 34 31.33 9.58 16.31
CA LEU A 34 32.16 10.22 15.29
C LEU A 34 33.58 9.69 15.32
N GLN A 35 34.18 9.52 16.49
CA GLN A 35 35.53 8.93 16.61
C GLN A 35 35.60 7.50 16.06
N ILE A 36 34.62 6.65 16.39
CA ILE A 36 34.59 5.29 15.90
C ILE A 36 34.31 5.24 14.40
N ALA A 37 33.41 6.10 13.89
CA ALA A 37 33.15 6.21 12.45
C ALA A 37 34.38 6.62 11.66
N GLN A 38 35.17 7.59 12.16
CA GLN A 38 36.41 8.02 11.53
C GLN A 38 37.44 6.89 11.47
N VAL A 39 37.64 6.15 12.58
CA VAL A 39 38.54 4.99 12.60
C VAL A 39 38.10 3.89 11.65
N ALA A 40 36.78 3.65 11.55
CA ALA A 40 36.20 2.66 10.65
C ALA A 40 36.45 3.05 9.18
N GLU A 41 36.24 4.33 8.83
CA GLU A 41 36.47 4.88 7.50
C GLU A 41 37.97 4.83 7.11
N GLU A 42 38.87 5.23 8.01
CA GLU A 42 40.33 5.13 7.80
C GLU A 42 40.80 3.69 7.59
N MET A 43 40.10 2.72 8.17
CA MET A 43 40.37 1.30 7.98
C MET A 43 39.72 0.70 6.75
N GLY A 44 38.83 1.46 6.04
CA GLY A 44 38.08 0.96 4.90
C GLY A 44 37.05 -0.07 5.31
N TYR A 45 36.45 0.04 6.52
CA TYR A 45 35.40 -0.82 6.99
C TYR A 45 34.09 -0.52 6.25
N GLN A 46 33.60 -1.52 5.55
CA GLN A 46 32.24 -1.48 4.99
C GLN A 46 31.34 -2.45 5.79
N PRO A 47 30.17 -2.02 6.28
CA PRO A 47 29.21 -2.92 6.90
C PRO A 47 28.87 -4.06 5.95
N ASP A 48 29.16 -5.30 6.34
CA ASP A 48 28.82 -6.47 5.52
C ASP A 48 27.30 -6.71 5.56
N ALA A 49 26.64 -6.40 4.45
CA ALA A 49 25.20 -6.65 4.28
C ALA A 49 24.84 -8.14 4.43
N HIS A 50 25.78 -9.04 4.06
CA HIS A 50 25.58 -10.49 4.23
C HIS A 50 25.66 -10.91 5.69
N LEU A 51 26.50 -10.28 6.50
CA LEU A 51 26.58 -10.54 7.94
C LEU A 51 25.29 -10.12 8.65
N GLY A 52 24.68 -9.02 8.23
CA GLY A 52 23.35 -8.57 8.69
C GLY A 52 22.25 -9.58 8.37
N GLN A 53 22.26 -10.15 7.17
CA GLN A 53 21.35 -11.22 6.76
C GLN A 53 21.62 -12.53 7.53
N LEU A 54 22.88 -12.91 7.72
CA LEU A 54 23.26 -14.11 8.46
C LEU A 54 22.88 -14.01 9.93
N MET A 55 23.04 -12.86 10.58
CA MET A 55 22.62 -12.61 11.95
C MET A 55 21.09 -12.62 12.10
N SER A 56 20.35 -12.08 11.14
CA SER A 56 18.89 -12.24 11.05
C SER A 56 18.48 -13.71 10.92
N TYR A 57 19.18 -14.47 10.10
CA TYR A 57 18.94 -15.89 9.89
C TYR A 57 19.31 -16.75 11.11
N LEU A 58 20.38 -16.43 11.81
CA LEU A 58 20.80 -17.10 13.04
C LEU A 58 19.90 -16.77 14.22
N GLN A 59 19.35 -15.58 14.31
CA GLN A 59 18.32 -15.22 15.27
C GLN A 59 17.01 -16.00 15.03
N GLY A 60 16.68 -16.32 13.77
CA GLY A 60 15.52 -17.16 13.40
C GLY A 60 15.69 -18.66 13.72
N ARG A 61 16.92 -19.19 13.79
CA ARG A 61 17.20 -20.63 14.02
C ARG A 61 17.64 -21.01 15.42
N GLY A 62 18.04 -20.07 16.26
CA GLY A 62 18.85 -20.36 17.45
C GLY A 62 18.16 -20.34 18.81
N CYS A 63 16.87 -20.06 18.94
CA CYS A 63 16.25 -20.03 20.27
C CYS A 63 14.78 -20.43 20.25
N ARG A 64 14.50 -21.72 20.38
CA ARG A 64 13.22 -22.26 20.87
C ARG A 64 13.10 -22.08 22.40
N LYS A 65 13.51 -20.99 22.96
CA LYS A 65 12.99 -20.42 24.21
C LYS A 65 12.15 -19.22 23.78
N LYS A 66 10.93 -19.06 24.33
CA LYS A 66 10.02 -17.92 24.10
C LYS A 66 10.80 -16.62 23.90
N SER A 67 11.36 -16.43 22.71
CA SER A 67 12.04 -15.20 22.33
C SER A 67 10.97 -14.14 22.23
N SER A 68 11.21 -13.00 22.79
CA SER A 68 10.35 -11.84 22.67
C SER A 68 10.09 -11.57 21.19
N VAL A 69 8.94 -12.02 20.70
CA VAL A 69 8.50 -11.74 19.34
C VAL A 69 8.39 -10.23 19.25
N CYS A 70 9.05 -9.61 18.29
CA CYS A 70 9.04 -8.16 18.14
C CYS A 70 7.62 -7.71 17.69
N PRO A 71 6.90 -6.93 18.50
CA PRO A 71 5.51 -6.60 18.17
C PRO A 71 5.43 -5.47 17.14
N LEU A 72 4.47 -5.63 16.20
CA LEU A 72 4.01 -4.61 15.27
C LEU A 72 2.55 -4.28 15.56
N ALA A 73 2.12 -3.06 15.26
CA ALA A 73 0.73 -2.67 15.31
C ALA A 73 0.16 -2.53 13.90
N TRP A 74 -1.00 -3.14 13.68
CA TRP A 74 -1.93 -2.80 12.62
C TRP A 74 -2.91 -1.79 13.18
N VAL A 75 -2.95 -0.60 12.61
CA VAL A 75 -3.75 0.49 13.14
C VAL A 75 -4.94 0.74 12.22
N ASN A 76 -6.13 0.55 12.77
CA ASN A 76 -7.41 0.71 12.08
C ASN A 76 -8.13 1.97 12.57
N SER A 77 -8.56 2.83 11.64
CA SER A 77 -9.28 4.08 11.91
C SER A 77 -10.72 4.11 11.39
N THR A 78 -11.25 2.98 10.97
CA THR A 78 -12.65 2.91 10.52
C THR A 78 -13.61 3.07 11.68
N ALA A 79 -14.86 3.46 11.39
CA ALA A 79 -15.91 3.55 12.41
C ALA A 79 -16.26 2.20 13.03
N ASP A 80 -16.07 1.11 12.30
CA ASP A 80 -16.29 -0.26 12.75
C ASP A 80 -14.95 -0.90 13.17
N PRO A 81 -14.79 -1.26 14.46
CA PRO A 81 -13.56 -1.92 14.94
C PRO A 81 -13.29 -3.26 14.25
N MET A 82 -14.34 -3.94 13.80
CA MET A 82 -14.27 -5.24 13.15
C MET A 82 -14.29 -5.13 11.62
N HIS A 83 -14.10 -3.94 11.07
CA HIS A 83 -14.16 -3.68 9.63
C HIS A 83 -13.33 -4.68 8.81
N TRP A 84 -12.11 -4.95 9.24
CA TRP A 84 -11.21 -5.88 8.55
C TRP A 84 -11.66 -7.35 8.66
N HIS A 85 -12.52 -7.72 9.62
CA HIS A 85 -13.11 -9.04 9.68
C HIS A 85 -14.27 -9.23 8.71
N HIS A 86 -15.07 -8.17 8.49
CA HIS A 86 -16.31 -8.24 7.71
C HIS A 86 -16.12 -7.83 6.24
N THR A 87 -15.07 -7.06 5.97
CA THR A 87 -14.81 -6.55 4.62
C THR A 87 -13.72 -7.39 3.95
N PRO A 88 -14.04 -8.15 2.89
CA PRO A 88 -13.13 -9.13 2.30
C PRO A 88 -11.76 -8.59 1.91
N TRP A 89 -11.70 -7.38 1.32
CA TRP A 89 -10.43 -6.76 0.94
C TRP A 89 -9.60 -6.33 2.16
N ALA A 90 -10.25 -5.80 3.20
CA ALA A 90 -9.55 -5.40 4.42
C ALA A 90 -9.00 -6.61 5.17
N LYS A 91 -9.76 -7.73 5.14
CA LYS A 91 -9.31 -9.01 5.66
C LYS A 91 -8.09 -9.54 4.90
N GLU A 92 -8.09 -9.46 3.58
CA GLU A 92 -6.96 -9.88 2.75
C GLU A 92 -5.69 -9.07 3.08
N PHE A 93 -5.80 -7.76 3.29
CA PHE A 93 -4.70 -6.92 3.74
C PHE A 93 -4.14 -7.40 5.09
N TYR A 94 -5.00 -7.55 6.09
CA TYR A 94 -4.57 -7.93 7.43
C TYR A 94 -3.96 -9.33 7.48
N ASP A 95 -4.62 -10.33 6.92
CA ASP A 95 -4.17 -11.73 6.95
C ASP A 95 -2.81 -11.87 6.26
N SER A 96 -2.61 -11.19 5.14
CA SER A 96 -1.34 -11.21 4.40
C SER A 96 -0.23 -10.48 5.15
N ALA A 97 -0.54 -9.34 5.78
CA ALA A 97 0.40 -8.64 6.66
C ALA A 97 0.80 -9.49 7.85
N ALA A 98 -0.17 -10.14 8.52
CA ALA A 98 0.08 -11.00 9.69
C ALA A 98 0.94 -12.20 9.32
N SER A 99 0.64 -12.88 8.22
CA SER A 99 1.42 -14.00 7.70
C SER A 99 2.86 -13.60 7.38
N ARG A 100 3.03 -12.43 6.71
CA ARG A 100 4.36 -11.93 6.38
C ARG A 100 5.14 -11.51 7.63
N ALA A 101 4.50 -10.83 8.57
CA ALA A 101 5.10 -10.44 9.84
C ALA A 101 5.60 -11.68 10.60
N ASP A 102 4.79 -12.72 10.74
CA ASP A 102 5.16 -13.99 11.39
C ASP A 102 6.37 -14.64 10.73
N SER A 103 6.40 -14.67 9.38
CA SER A 103 7.54 -15.24 8.63
C SER A 103 8.86 -14.49 8.87
N LEU A 104 8.80 -13.22 9.28
CA LEU A 104 9.94 -12.39 9.63
C LEU A 104 10.23 -12.34 11.14
N GLY A 105 9.47 -13.07 11.96
CA GLY A 105 9.63 -13.13 13.42
C GLY A 105 8.97 -11.96 14.17
N PHE A 106 8.00 -11.28 13.55
CA PHE A 106 7.18 -10.26 14.19
C PHE A 106 5.81 -10.81 14.58
N ALA A 107 5.19 -10.23 15.62
CA ALA A 107 3.77 -10.45 15.94
C ALA A 107 2.97 -9.21 15.58
N LEU A 108 2.00 -9.34 14.70
CA LEU A 108 1.10 -8.25 14.34
C LEU A 108 -0.11 -8.26 15.29
N SER A 109 -0.43 -7.12 15.89
CA SER A 109 -1.59 -6.90 16.74
C SER A 109 -2.44 -5.77 16.20
N ASP A 110 -3.76 -5.97 16.23
CA ASP A 110 -4.72 -4.94 15.80
C ASP A 110 -4.95 -3.89 16.88
N PHE A 111 -5.07 -2.63 16.47
CA PHE A 111 -5.36 -1.48 17.30
C PHE A 111 -6.40 -0.59 16.61
N TRP A 112 -7.54 -0.44 17.27
CA TRP A 112 -8.60 0.43 16.82
C TRP A 112 -8.52 1.80 17.49
N ILE A 113 -8.27 2.84 16.70
CA ILE A 113 -8.03 4.18 17.25
C ILE A 113 -9.32 4.99 17.48
N CYS A 114 -10.43 4.55 16.92
CA CYS A 114 -11.74 5.18 17.14
C CYS A 114 -12.47 4.63 18.36
N ASP A 115 -11.80 3.89 19.24
CA ASP A 115 -12.37 3.36 20.48
C ASP A 115 -12.77 4.52 21.40
N PRO A 116 -14.08 4.70 21.70
CA PRO A 116 -14.52 5.79 22.56
C PRO A 116 -14.07 5.65 24.03
N GLN A 117 -13.57 4.47 24.42
CA GLN A 117 -13.09 4.19 25.79
C GLN A 117 -11.59 4.46 25.93
N ILE A 118 -10.86 4.65 24.82
CA ILE A 118 -9.41 4.83 24.84
C ILE A 118 -9.08 6.17 24.20
N THR A 119 -8.48 7.08 24.97
CA THR A 119 -7.95 8.32 24.38
C THR A 119 -6.73 8.02 23.52
N LEU A 120 -6.49 8.85 22.53
CA LEU A 120 -5.33 8.68 21.63
C LEU A 120 -3.99 8.73 22.40
N SER A 121 -3.86 9.58 23.41
CA SER A 121 -2.68 9.60 24.31
C SER A 121 -2.53 8.27 25.05
N ARG A 122 -3.63 7.69 25.53
CA ARG A 122 -3.58 6.38 26.20
C ARG A 122 -3.18 5.26 25.24
N LEU A 123 -3.57 5.36 23.97
CA LEU A 123 -3.14 4.38 22.96
C LEU A 123 -1.62 4.45 22.72
N ASP A 124 -1.04 5.66 22.66
CA ASP A 124 0.41 5.85 22.55
C ASP A 124 1.16 5.21 23.74
N ASP A 125 0.66 5.43 24.97
CA ASP A 125 1.20 4.78 26.17
C ASP A 125 1.14 3.25 26.08
N ILE A 126 0.05 2.69 25.58
CA ILE A 126 -0.12 1.24 25.40
C ILE A 126 0.89 0.70 24.38
N LEU A 127 1.06 1.37 23.25
CA LEU A 127 2.03 0.98 22.22
C LEU A 127 3.46 0.98 22.78
N LYS A 128 3.82 2.03 23.51
CA LYS A 128 5.14 2.15 24.18
C LYS A 128 5.34 1.08 25.24
N ALA A 129 4.35 0.86 26.10
CA ALA A 129 4.41 -0.16 27.15
C ALA A 129 4.55 -1.60 26.59
N ARG A 130 3.96 -1.87 25.43
CA ARG A 130 4.10 -3.16 24.72
C ARG A 130 5.39 -3.26 23.90
N GLY A 131 6.23 -2.22 23.86
CA GLY A 131 7.48 -2.20 23.10
C GLY A 131 7.28 -2.18 21.59
N ILE A 132 6.09 -1.76 21.12
CA ILE A 132 5.78 -1.65 19.69
C ILE A 132 6.54 -0.45 19.12
N LYS A 133 7.28 -0.69 18.03
CA LYS A 133 8.04 0.34 17.32
C LYS A 133 7.68 0.43 15.84
N GLY A 134 6.88 -0.48 15.33
CA GLY A 134 6.45 -0.49 13.95
C GLY A 134 4.94 -0.39 13.84
N LEU A 135 4.45 0.57 13.06
CA LEU A 135 3.04 0.83 12.82
C LEU A 135 2.71 0.66 11.33
N LEU A 136 1.79 -0.24 11.03
CA LEU A 136 1.14 -0.36 9.73
C LEU A 136 -0.21 0.35 9.82
N LEU A 137 -0.36 1.46 9.10
CA LEU A 137 -1.58 2.27 9.11
C LEU A 137 -2.44 1.87 7.92
N SER A 138 -3.60 1.27 8.20
CA SER A 138 -4.54 0.82 7.16
C SER A 138 -5.51 1.93 6.78
N ALA A 139 -5.74 2.11 5.47
CA ALA A 139 -6.78 3.00 4.97
C ALA A 139 -8.20 2.48 5.31
N PRO A 140 -9.22 3.38 5.34
CA PRO A 140 -9.11 4.82 5.18
C PRO A 140 -8.63 5.53 6.45
N LEU A 141 -7.65 6.40 6.30
CA LEU A 141 -7.18 7.25 7.42
C LEU A 141 -8.00 8.54 7.40
N GLN A 142 -9.03 8.63 8.22
CA GLN A 142 -9.91 9.80 8.28
C GLN A 142 -9.50 10.79 9.37
N GLY A 143 -9.47 12.08 9.01
CA GLY A 143 -9.35 13.21 9.93
C GLY A 143 -7.93 13.68 10.21
N GLU A 144 -7.79 14.99 10.49
CA GLU A 144 -6.53 15.64 10.87
C GLU A 144 -5.99 15.17 12.24
N GLN A 145 -6.80 14.44 12.99
CA GLN A 145 -6.47 13.94 14.33
C GLN A 145 -5.22 13.07 14.35
N TRP A 146 -4.88 12.39 13.23
CA TRP A 146 -3.72 11.54 13.11
C TRP A 146 -2.38 12.26 13.30
N SER A 147 -2.31 13.54 13.03
CA SER A 147 -1.04 14.26 13.04
C SER A 147 -0.60 14.70 14.45
N GLN A 148 -1.49 14.68 15.44
CA GLN A 148 -1.28 15.39 16.71
C GLN A 148 -1.25 14.49 17.95
N TRP A 149 -1.63 13.22 17.87
CA TRP A 149 -1.90 12.39 19.05
C TRP A 149 -0.78 11.45 19.47
N ILE A 150 0.20 11.22 18.62
CA ILE A 150 1.27 10.23 18.85
C ILE A 150 2.65 10.89 18.70
N ASP A 151 3.58 10.46 19.50
CA ASP A 151 4.99 10.79 19.32
C ASP A 151 5.60 9.96 18.18
N TRP A 152 5.46 10.44 16.96
CA TRP A 152 5.95 9.78 15.76
C TRP A 152 7.43 9.43 15.80
N SER A 153 8.25 10.18 16.55
CA SER A 153 9.70 9.93 16.65
C SER A 153 10.04 8.57 17.24
N SER A 154 9.08 7.95 17.92
CA SER A 154 9.21 6.64 18.55
C SER A 154 8.93 5.46 17.61
N TYR A 155 8.40 5.70 16.41
CA TYR A 155 7.86 4.65 15.55
C TYR A 155 8.42 4.69 14.13
N ALA A 156 8.66 3.50 13.55
CA ALA A 156 8.69 3.30 12.11
C ALA A 156 7.24 3.18 11.61
N VAL A 157 6.89 3.87 10.53
CA VAL A 157 5.51 3.95 10.04
C VAL A 157 5.45 3.67 8.55
N VAL A 158 4.51 2.83 8.14
CA VAL A 158 4.14 2.60 6.73
C VAL A 158 2.63 2.70 6.58
N VAL A 159 2.17 3.50 5.63
CA VAL A 159 0.76 3.65 5.28
C VAL A 159 0.41 2.69 4.14
N ILE A 160 -0.73 2.01 4.25
CA ILE A 160 -1.21 1.06 3.25
C ILE A 160 -2.50 1.61 2.63
N ASP A 161 -2.56 1.58 1.31
CA ASP A 161 -3.74 1.89 0.48
C ASP A 161 -4.30 3.31 0.67
N ASP A 162 -3.46 4.28 1.05
CA ASP A 162 -3.84 5.68 1.10
C ASP A 162 -2.74 6.57 0.50
N PRO A 163 -2.93 7.07 -0.73
CA PRO A 163 -1.94 7.89 -1.41
C PRO A 163 -1.74 9.29 -0.80
N PHE A 164 -2.68 9.79 0.00
CA PHE A 164 -2.65 11.15 0.55
C PHE A 164 -2.37 11.22 2.04
N ALA A 165 -2.82 10.22 2.80
CA ALA A 165 -2.67 10.25 4.24
C ALA A 165 -1.20 10.32 4.66
N LEU A 166 -0.93 11.17 5.65
CA LEU A 166 0.36 11.28 6.31
C LEU A 166 1.55 11.31 5.34
N PRO A 167 1.66 12.35 4.50
CA PRO A 167 2.64 12.41 3.40
C PRO A 167 4.10 12.33 3.84
N GLN A 168 4.38 12.47 5.14
CA GLN A 168 5.70 12.37 5.75
C GLN A 168 6.16 10.93 6.03
N PHE A 169 5.34 9.91 5.70
CA PHE A 169 5.67 8.50 5.89
C PHE A 169 5.68 7.73 4.57
N ASP A 170 6.37 6.61 4.57
CA ASP A 170 6.37 5.70 3.44
C ASP A 170 4.98 5.12 3.20
N ARG A 171 4.63 4.89 1.93
CA ARG A 171 3.32 4.42 1.52
C ARG A 171 3.40 3.31 0.48
N VAL A 172 2.50 2.34 0.60
CA VAL A 172 2.33 1.24 -0.36
C VAL A 172 0.88 1.23 -0.81
N TYR A 173 0.62 1.35 -2.10
CA TYR A 173 -0.72 1.39 -2.67
C TYR A 173 -0.74 0.95 -4.13
N ALA A 174 -1.92 0.73 -4.71
CA ALA A 174 -2.05 0.33 -6.11
C ALA A 174 -1.69 1.48 -7.06
N ASP A 175 -1.08 1.18 -8.21
CA ASP A 175 -0.90 2.16 -9.29
C ASP A 175 -2.21 2.35 -10.06
N TYR A 176 -3.08 3.17 -9.49
CA TYR A 176 -4.40 3.44 -10.04
C TYR A 176 -4.37 4.06 -11.43
N ALA A 177 -3.39 4.93 -11.70
CA ALA A 177 -3.24 5.56 -13.01
C ALA A 177 -2.80 4.54 -14.08
N ALA A 178 -1.82 3.69 -13.77
CA ALA A 178 -1.40 2.62 -14.68
C ALA A 178 -2.54 1.62 -14.95
N ASN A 179 -3.28 1.25 -13.90
CA ASN A 179 -4.43 0.36 -14.04
C ASN A 179 -5.53 0.97 -14.93
N MET A 180 -5.84 2.26 -14.78
CA MET A 180 -6.82 2.95 -15.63
C MET A 180 -6.35 3.04 -17.07
N ARG A 181 -5.07 3.33 -17.30
CA ARG A 181 -4.46 3.34 -18.64
C ARG A 181 -4.67 2.00 -19.33
N TYR A 182 -4.31 0.92 -18.66
CA TYR A 182 -4.44 -0.42 -19.20
C TYR A 182 -5.91 -0.78 -19.46
N ALA A 183 -6.84 -0.40 -18.59
CA ALA A 183 -8.28 -0.62 -18.79
C ALA A 183 -8.79 0.05 -20.07
N ILE A 184 -8.37 1.30 -20.31
CA ILE A 184 -8.72 2.05 -21.53
C ILE A 184 -8.12 1.39 -22.76
N GLU A 185 -6.87 0.92 -22.68
CA GLU A 185 -6.22 0.20 -23.79
C GLU A 185 -6.93 -1.14 -24.08
N GLN A 186 -7.37 -1.87 -23.09
CA GLN A 186 -8.15 -3.10 -23.26
C GLN A 186 -9.51 -2.83 -23.89
N ALA A 187 -10.20 -1.77 -23.47
CA ALA A 187 -11.45 -1.35 -24.11
C ALA A 187 -11.22 -1.08 -25.61
N ARG A 188 -10.15 -0.39 -25.96
CA ARG A 188 -9.77 -0.14 -27.37
C ARG A 188 -9.48 -1.43 -28.13
N ALA A 189 -8.64 -2.29 -27.58
CA ALA A 189 -8.27 -3.56 -28.19
C ALA A 189 -9.48 -4.45 -28.47
N CYS A 190 -10.52 -4.36 -27.62
CA CYS A 190 -11.80 -5.04 -27.83
C CYS A 190 -12.72 -4.32 -28.84
N GLY A 191 -12.29 -3.18 -29.39
CA GLY A 191 -13.00 -2.43 -30.45
C GLY A 191 -14.15 -1.58 -29.95
N TYR A 192 -14.16 -1.20 -28.68
CA TYR A 192 -15.08 -0.21 -28.16
C TYR A 192 -14.65 1.20 -28.59
N THR A 193 -15.60 2.06 -28.87
CA THR A 193 -15.39 3.40 -29.44
C THR A 193 -15.88 4.54 -28.55
N ARG A 194 -16.77 4.23 -27.60
CA ARG A 194 -17.34 5.20 -26.65
C ARG A 194 -17.17 4.73 -25.20
N PRO A 195 -15.93 4.55 -24.73
CA PRO A 195 -15.71 4.27 -23.32
C PRO A 195 -16.15 5.46 -22.47
N LYS A 196 -16.77 5.19 -21.33
CA LYS A 196 -17.08 6.19 -20.31
C LYS A 196 -16.74 5.65 -18.94
N VAL A 197 -16.27 6.53 -18.09
CA VAL A 197 -15.89 6.21 -16.71
C VAL A 197 -17.00 6.63 -15.77
N TRP A 198 -17.54 5.67 -15.02
CA TRP A 198 -18.41 5.92 -13.88
C TRP A 198 -17.56 6.03 -12.63
N LEU A 199 -17.67 7.12 -11.89
CA LEU A 199 -16.87 7.38 -10.71
C LEU A 199 -17.60 8.31 -9.75
N THR A 200 -17.45 8.12 -8.46
CA THR A 200 -17.82 9.11 -7.43
C THR A 200 -16.57 9.88 -7.01
N GLU A 201 -16.75 11.12 -6.53
CA GLU A 201 -15.64 11.94 -6.03
C GLU A 201 -14.89 11.24 -4.89
N ARG A 202 -15.62 10.54 -4.02
CA ARG A 202 -15.04 9.78 -2.91
C ARG A 202 -14.15 8.63 -3.37
N GLU A 203 -14.58 7.88 -4.39
CA GLU A 203 -13.79 6.79 -4.96
C GLU A 203 -12.52 7.31 -5.60
N ASP A 204 -12.60 8.43 -6.34
CA ASP A 204 -11.44 9.02 -7.00
C ASP A 204 -10.44 9.62 -5.97
N TYR A 205 -10.95 10.26 -4.92
CA TYR A 205 -10.11 10.73 -3.82
C TYR A 205 -9.28 9.60 -3.21
N TRP A 206 -9.87 8.42 -2.99
CA TRP A 206 -9.14 7.27 -2.45
C TRP A 206 -8.08 6.70 -3.39
N THR A 207 -8.21 6.92 -4.69
CA THR A 207 -7.15 6.54 -5.66
C THR A 207 -6.07 7.61 -5.80
N GLY A 208 -6.14 8.69 -5.04
CA GLY A 208 -5.27 9.84 -5.19
C GLY A 208 -5.53 10.59 -6.50
N TYR A 209 -6.76 10.58 -7.00
CA TYR A 209 -7.18 11.08 -8.31
C TYR A 209 -6.43 10.39 -9.48
N GLY A 210 -5.94 9.18 -9.26
CA GLY A 210 -5.21 8.43 -10.28
C GLY A 210 -6.08 8.11 -11.49
N TYR A 211 -7.35 7.79 -11.27
CA TYR A 211 -8.29 7.50 -12.36
C TYR A 211 -8.58 8.73 -13.20
N THR A 212 -8.97 9.84 -12.59
CA THR A 212 -9.26 11.09 -13.30
C THR A 212 -8.01 11.66 -13.98
N SER A 213 -6.85 11.61 -13.33
CA SER A 213 -5.59 12.07 -13.93
C SER A 213 -5.26 11.33 -15.23
N GLU A 214 -5.45 10.00 -15.25
CA GLU A 214 -5.24 9.22 -16.46
C GLU A 214 -6.30 9.51 -17.53
N CYS A 215 -7.58 9.70 -17.15
CA CYS A 215 -8.62 10.12 -18.09
C CYS A 215 -8.25 11.45 -18.77
N CYS A 216 -7.85 12.46 -17.99
CA CYS A 216 -7.37 13.74 -18.52
C CYS A 216 -6.19 13.58 -19.50
N ARG A 217 -5.24 12.70 -19.16
CA ARG A 217 -4.10 12.39 -20.03
C ARG A 217 -4.55 11.77 -21.35
N GLN A 218 -5.49 10.81 -21.28
CA GLN A 218 -6.02 10.14 -22.47
C GLN A 218 -6.82 11.10 -23.38
N ASP A 219 -7.63 11.98 -22.81
CA ASP A 219 -8.39 12.98 -23.54
C ASP A 219 -7.46 13.93 -24.31
N ARG A 220 -6.33 14.31 -23.73
CA ARG A 220 -5.31 15.11 -24.42
C ARG A 220 -4.61 14.39 -25.57
N LEU A 221 -4.33 13.10 -25.38
CA LEU A 221 -3.62 12.30 -26.39
C LEU A 221 -4.53 11.85 -27.54
N ASN A 222 -5.84 11.87 -27.34
CA ASN A 222 -6.82 11.35 -28.28
C ASN A 222 -8.02 12.30 -28.40
N PRO A 223 -7.82 13.49 -28.97
CA PRO A 223 -8.86 14.53 -29.05
C PRO A 223 -10.08 14.11 -29.90
N ASP A 224 -9.92 13.11 -30.75
CA ASP A 224 -11.02 12.57 -31.57
C ASP A 224 -11.94 11.60 -30.83
N TRP A 225 -11.62 11.31 -29.56
CA TRP A 225 -12.45 10.48 -28.73
C TRP A 225 -13.45 11.29 -27.94
N ASP A 226 -14.60 10.68 -27.66
CA ASP A 226 -15.50 11.20 -26.61
C ASP A 226 -14.74 11.31 -25.30
N ALA A 227 -14.83 12.47 -24.64
CA ALA A 227 -14.14 12.73 -23.38
C ALA A 227 -14.35 11.61 -22.35
N LEU A 228 -13.25 11.15 -21.77
CA LEU A 228 -13.22 10.13 -20.72
C LEU A 228 -13.35 10.72 -19.33
N LEU A 229 -13.02 12.01 -19.18
CA LEU A 229 -13.10 12.70 -17.90
C LEU A 229 -14.48 12.49 -17.27
N PRO A 230 -14.56 11.86 -16.08
CA PRO A 230 -15.84 11.53 -15.48
C PRO A 230 -16.58 12.75 -14.95
N GLU A 231 -17.90 12.80 -15.14
CA GLU A 231 -18.78 13.55 -14.26
C GLU A 231 -19.00 12.70 -13.01
N TYR A 232 -18.63 13.21 -11.82
CA TYR A 232 -18.81 12.44 -10.60
C TYR A 232 -20.28 12.14 -10.31
N ALA A 233 -20.57 10.87 -10.12
CA ALA A 233 -21.85 10.43 -9.63
C ALA A 233 -21.99 10.77 -8.14
N THR A 234 -23.16 11.23 -7.73
CA THR A 234 -23.44 11.55 -6.33
C THR A 234 -23.72 10.29 -5.50
N GLU A 235 -24.23 9.23 -6.13
CA GLU A 235 -24.61 7.98 -5.49
C GLU A 235 -24.56 6.80 -6.48
N VAL A 236 -24.42 5.60 -5.95
CA VAL A 236 -24.42 4.35 -6.74
C VAL A 236 -25.77 3.66 -6.56
N THR A 237 -26.80 4.21 -7.23
CA THR A 237 -28.15 3.62 -7.26
C THR A 237 -28.52 3.19 -8.67
N ARG A 238 -29.54 2.32 -8.79
CA ARG A 238 -30.05 1.86 -10.08
C ARG A 238 -30.58 3.02 -10.94
N GLU A 239 -31.24 3.98 -10.31
CA GLU A 239 -31.82 5.17 -10.93
C GLU A 239 -30.72 6.12 -11.44
N ALA A 240 -29.68 6.36 -10.64
CA ALA A 240 -28.52 7.15 -11.05
C ALA A 240 -27.81 6.51 -12.25
N VAL A 241 -27.55 5.19 -12.20
CA VAL A 241 -26.96 4.44 -13.31
C VAL A 241 -27.81 4.53 -14.57
N LYS A 242 -29.15 4.37 -14.47
CA LYS A 242 -30.07 4.49 -15.60
C LYS A 242 -30.00 5.88 -16.25
N SER A 243 -30.06 6.94 -15.45
CA SER A 243 -30.02 8.33 -15.93
C SER A 243 -28.69 8.64 -16.62
N TRP A 244 -27.59 8.17 -16.04
CA TRP A 244 -26.25 8.33 -16.59
C TRP A 244 -26.08 7.60 -17.93
N MET A 245 -26.59 6.35 -18.04
CA MET A 245 -26.59 5.58 -19.29
C MET A 245 -27.35 6.27 -20.42
N LEU A 246 -28.50 6.88 -20.12
CA LEU A 246 -29.29 7.62 -21.09
C LEU A 246 -28.58 8.87 -21.60
N ARG A 247 -27.81 9.54 -20.72
CA ARG A 247 -27.05 10.75 -21.04
C ARG A 247 -25.82 10.44 -21.87
N HIS A 248 -24.99 9.51 -21.44
CA HIS A 248 -23.65 9.26 -21.99
C HIS A 248 -23.63 8.20 -23.11
N ARG A 249 -24.59 7.28 -23.13
CA ARG A 249 -24.72 6.19 -24.13
C ARG A 249 -23.39 5.47 -24.45
N PRO A 250 -22.65 5.00 -23.44
CA PRO A 250 -21.40 4.31 -23.66
C PRO A 250 -21.58 2.98 -24.39
N ASP A 251 -20.54 2.49 -25.06
CA ASP A 251 -20.46 1.10 -25.53
C ASP A 251 -19.60 0.22 -24.60
N VAL A 252 -18.84 0.85 -23.70
CA VAL A 252 -18.17 0.19 -22.56
C VAL A 252 -18.16 1.14 -21.35
N VAL A 253 -18.44 0.59 -20.18
CA VAL A 253 -18.36 1.31 -18.89
C VAL A 253 -17.15 0.81 -18.13
N ILE A 254 -16.33 1.75 -17.65
CA ILE A 254 -15.23 1.50 -16.71
C ILE A 254 -15.69 2.06 -15.37
N ALA A 255 -15.73 1.24 -14.33
CA ALA A 255 -16.20 1.67 -13.01
C ALA A 255 -15.38 1.04 -11.88
N PRO A 256 -15.34 1.64 -10.67
CA PRO A 256 -14.53 1.14 -9.57
C PRO A 256 -14.84 -0.31 -9.20
N THR A 257 -16.11 -0.67 -9.09
CA THR A 257 -16.51 -1.98 -8.56
C THR A 257 -17.55 -2.69 -9.45
N PRO A 258 -17.75 -4.01 -9.30
CA PRO A 258 -18.82 -4.74 -9.96
C PRO A 258 -20.26 -4.26 -9.65
N THR A 259 -20.44 -3.45 -8.61
CA THR A 259 -21.76 -2.96 -8.17
C THR A 259 -22.52 -2.22 -9.29
N VAL A 260 -21.82 -1.30 -9.97
CA VAL A 260 -22.40 -0.57 -11.13
C VAL A 260 -22.78 -1.55 -12.24
N GLY A 261 -21.92 -2.53 -12.51
CA GLY A 261 -22.21 -3.61 -13.47
C GLY A 261 -23.42 -4.44 -13.08
N GLY A 262 -23.63 -4.69 -11.79
CA GLY A 262 -24.85 -5.33 -11.25
C GLY A 262 -26.10 -4.53 -11.54
N HIS A 263 -26.09 -3.20 -11.34
CA HIS A 263 -27.19 -2.32 -11.71
C HIS A 263 -27.48 -2.34 -13.21
N LEU A 264 -26.44 -2.37 -14.06
CA LEU A 264 -26.59 -2.48 -15.52
C LEU A 264 -27.25 -3.81 -15.93
N ARG A 265 -26.87 -4.94 -15.31
CA ARG A 265 -27.56 -6.23 -15.51
C ARG A 265 -29.04 -6.18 -15.09
N ASN A 266 -29.35 -5.52 -13.97
CA ASN A 266 -30.73 -5.31 -13.51
C ASN A 266 -31.53 -4.40 -14.45
N LEU A 267 -30.85 -3.53 -15.23
CA LEU A 267 -31.45 -2.72 -16.30
C LEU A 267 -31.51 -3.48 -17.65
N ARG A 268 -31.23 -4.80 -17.64
CA ARG A 268 -31.31 -5.69 -18.79
C ARG A 268 -30.22 -5.50 -19.86
N TYR A 269 -29.11 -4.81 -19.56
CA TYR A 269 -27.94 -4.80 -20.46
C TYR A 269 -27.24 -6.17 -20.43
N ARG A 270 -27.08 -6.77 -21.60
CA ARG A 270 -26.30 -8.02 -21.77
C ARG A 270 -24.84 -7.67 -22.03
N MET A 271 -23.96 -8.24 -21.25
CA MET A 271 -22.52 -8.05 -21.39
C MET A 271 -21.90 -9.33 -21.94
N PRO A 272 -21.08 -9.26 -22.98
CA PRO A 272 -20.56 -8.06 -23.67
C PRO A 272 -21.39 -7.63 -24.88
N GLN A 273 -22.60 -8.21 -25.14
CA GLN A 273 -23.34 -8.06 -26.39
C GLN A 273 -23.84 -6.63 -26.60
N ASP A 274 -24.51 -6.07 -25.61
CA ASP A 274 -25.08 -4.73 -25.66
C ASP A 274 -24.10 -3.67 -25.14
N LEU A 275 -23.27 -4.03 -24.15
CA LEU A 275 -22.40 -3.13 -23.41
C LEU A 275 -21.20 -3.88 -22.85
N GLY A 276 -19.98 -3.33 -23.01
CA GLY A 276 -18.80 -3.79 -22.27
C GLY A 276 -18.79 -3.27 -20.83
N TYR A 277 -18.12 -3.99 -19.94
CA TYR A 277 -17.89 -3.55 -18.57
C TYR A 277 -16.50 -3.93 -18.06
N ILE A 278 -15.83 -2.96 -17.41
CA ILE A 278 -14.54 -3.14 -16.75
C ILE A 278 -14.67 -2.71 -15.29
N ALA A 279 -14.36 -3.61 -14.37
CA ALA A 279 -14.26 -3.32 -12.94
C ALA A 279 -12.82 -2.97 -12.58
N MET A 280 -12.58 -1.78 -12.05
CA MET A 280 -11.24 -1.33 -11.67
C MET A 280 -10.77 -1.94 -10.34
N TYR A 281 -11.70 -2.53 -9.60
CA TYR A 281 -11.46 -3.25 -8.37
C TYR A 281 -12.31 -4.52 -8.33
N MET A 282 -11.67 -5.66 -8.21
CA MET A 282 -12.33 -6.95 -8.10
C MET A 282 -11.76 -7.77 -6.95
N LEU A 283 -12.63 -8.47 -6.25
CA LEU A 283 -12.27 -9.51 -5.31
C LEU A 283 -11.88 -10.81 -6.03
N LYS A 284 -11.27 -11.72 -5.29
CA LYS A 284 -10.79 -12.99 -5.85
C LYS A 284 -11.91 -13.81 -6.50
N ASP A 285 -13.12 -13.73 -5.97
CA ASP A 285 -14.28 -14.52 -6.41
C ASP A 285 -15.08 -13.84 -7.54
N ASP A 286 -14.71 -12.62 -7.93
CA ASP A 286 -15.37 -11.85 -9.00
C ASP A 286 -14.96 -12.31 -10.42
N VAL A 287 -14.94 -13.63 -10.65
CA VAL A 287 -14.38 -14.24 -11.87
C VAL A 287 -15.18 -13.96 -13.16
N SER A 288 -16.42 -13.50 -13.05
CA SER A 288 -17.24 -13.19 -14.23
C SER A 288 -16.98 -11.82 -14.85
N TRP A 289 -16.33 -10.92 -14.11
CA TRP A 289 -16.04 -9.56 -14.55
C TRP A 289 -14.65 -9.48 -15.18
N SER A 290 -14.50 -8.65 -16.20
CA SER A 290 -13.19 -8.23 -16.71
C SER A 290 -12.73 -7.00 -15.93
N GLY A 291 -11.44 -6.94 -15.58
CA GLY A 291 -10.93 -5.80 -14.81
C GLY A 291 -9.71 -6.13 -13.98
N PHE A 292 -9.50 -5.43 -12.87
CA PHE A 292 -8.32 -5.51 -12.05
C PHE A 292 -8.53 -6.13 -10.68
N SER A 293 -7.60 -7.00 -10.29
CA SER A 293 -7.28 -7.28 -8.90
C SER A 293 -6.21 -6.28 -8.45
N GLN A 294 -6.46 -5.58 -7.35
CA GLN A 294 -5.53 -4.56 -6.82
C GLN A 294 -4.35 -5.16 -6.05
N LEU A 295 -4.28 -6.49 -5.94
CA LEU A 295 -3.18 -7.21 -5.27
C LEU A 295 -2.97 -6.79 -3.81
N HIS A 296 -4.03 -6.69 -3.01
CA HIS A 296 -3.98 -6.27 -1.60
C HIS A 296 -3.01 -7.11 -0.77
N ALA A 297 -2.99 -8.42 -1.00
CA ALA A 297 -2.04 -9.31 -0.35
C ALA A 297 -0.59 -8.88 -0.61
N GLN A 298 -0.26 -8.54 -1.86
CA GLN A 298 1.09 -8.13 -2.23
C GLN A 298 1.46 -6.77 -1.65
N GLN A 299 0.51 -5.82 -1.62
CA GLN A 299 0.71 -4.52 -0.98
C GLN A 299 1.06 -4.69 0.50
N SER A 300 0.36 -5.55 1.23
CA SER A 300 0.62 -5.85 2.63
C SER A 300 1.99 -6.49 2.86
N VAL A 301 2.37 -7.45 2.03
CA VAL A 301 3.69 -8.10 2.09
C VAL A 301 4.80 -7.06 1.94
N ILE A 302 4.69 -6.17 0.95
CA ILE A 302 5.66 -5.11 0.69
C ILE A 302 5.69 -4.10 1.85
N ALA A 303 4.53 -3.75 2.42
CA ALA A 303 4.46 -2.84 3.56
C ALA A 303 5.15 -3.41 4.80
N VAL A 304 4.99 -4.72 5.08
CA VAL A 304 5.69 -5.41 6.16
C VAL A 304 7.19 -5.48 5.90
N ASP A 305 7.63 -5.77 4.69
CA ASP A 305 9.05 -5.76 4.32
C ASP A 305 9.66 -4.36 4.48
N ARG A 306 8.89 -3.32 4.13
CA ARG A 306 9.33 -1.94 4.30
C ARG A 306 9.47 -1.57 5.77
N ILE A 307 8.48 -1.89 6.61
CA ILE A 307 8.57 -1.60 8.05
C ILE A 307 9.71 -2.37 8.73
N ALA A 308 9.92 -3.63 8.35
CA ALA A 308 11.06 -4.42 8.83
C ALA A 308 12.41 -3.76 8.45
N THR A 309 12.49 -3.18 7.26
CA THR A 309 13.68 -2.43 6.81
C THR A 309 13.89 -1.15 7.61
N LEU A 310 12.83 -0.37 7.84
CA LEU A 310 12.88 0.84 8.67
C LEU A 310 13.35 0.52 10.10
N LEU A 311 12.80 -0.52 10.72
CA LEU A 311 13.16 -0.95 12.06
C LEU A 311 14.60 -1.44 12.15
N ARG A 312 15.07 -2.20 11.16
CA ARG A 312 16.44 -2.70 11.09
C ARG A 312 17.46 -1.56 11.00
N ASN A 313 17.11 -0.53 10.23
CA ASN A 313 17.95 0.65 10.05
C ASN A 313 17.77 1.69 11.16
N ASN A 314 16.93 1.41 12.17
CA ASN A 314 16.53 2.35 13.22
C ASN A 314 15.99 3.68 12.66
N THR A 315 15.29 3.63 11.52
CA THR A 315 14.68 4.76 10.86
C THR A 315 13.30 4.99 11.46
N LEU A 316 13.21 5.87 12.42
CA LEU A 316 11.98 6.21 13.14
C LEU A 316 11.55 7.63 12.80
N GLY A 317 10.28 7.92 13.04
CA GLY A 317 9.71 9.25 12.87
C GLY A 317 9.37 9.60 11.44
N ARG A 318 9.15 10.90 11.25
CA ARG A 318 8.85 11.49 9.94
C ARG A 318 10.06 11.41 9.03
N GLN A 319 9.85 10.99 7.81
CA GLN A 319 10.90 10.84 6.81
C GLN A 319 11.13 12.16 6.08
N ALA A 320 12.40 12.55 5.88
CA ALA A 320 12.74 13.68 5.02
C ALA A 320 12.40 13.39 3.54
N TYR A 321 12.53 12.13 3.13
CA TYR A 321 12.26 11.65 1.77
C TYR A 321 11.39 10.38 1.84
N PRO A 322 10.08 10.52 2.12
CA PRO A 322 9.18 9.38 2.21
C PRO A 322 9.01 8.70 0.85
N GLN A 323 9.02 7.39 0.86
CA GLN A 323 8.90 6.59 -0.37
C GLN A 323 7.44 6.28 -0.67
N LYS A 324 7.10 6.33 -1.97
CA LYS A 324 5.83 5.86 -2.53
C LYS A 324 6.11 4.61 -3.33
N ILE A 325 5.55 3.49 -2.91
CA ILE A 325 5.65 2.21 -3.61
C ILE A 325 4.30 1.94 -4.24
N GLN A 326 4.24 1.99 -5.55
CA GLN A 326 3.03 1.72 -6.34
C GLN A 326 3.13 0.33 -6.95
N ILE A 327 2.03 -0.40 -6.94
CA ILE A 327 1.95 -1.78 -7.44
C ILE A 327 0.89 -1.82 -8.53
N GLU A 328 1.30 -2.15 -9.74
CA GLU A 328 0.37 -2.39 -10.82
C GLU A 328 -0.54 -3.58 -10.50
N GLY A 329 -1.85 -3.43 -10.71
CA GLY A 329 -2.81 -4.49 -10.50
C GLY A 329 -2.68 -5.61 -11.52
N GLU A 330 -3.29 -6.74 -11.21
CA GLU A 330 -3.37 -7.88 -12.14
C GLU A 330 -4.65 -7.77 -12.97
N TRP A 331 -4.49 -7.72 -14.30
CA TRP A 331 -5.63 -7.77 -15.22
C TRP A 331 -6.24 -9.17 -15.26
N ARG A 332 -7.54 -9.25 -15.08
CA ARG A 332 -8.30 -10.49 -15.19
C ARG A 332 -9.31 -10.43 -16.33
N VAL A 333 -9.28 -11.44 -17.17
CA VAL A 333 -10.21 -11.60 -18.30
C VAL A 333 -11.44 -12.33 -17.79
N GLY A 334 -12.58 -11.63 -17.78
CA GLY A 334 -13.90 -12.21 -17.53
C GLY A 334 -14.73 -12.25 -18.81
N SER A 335 -16.04 -12.39 -18.64
CA SER A 335 -17.01 -12.49 -19.75
C SER A 335 -17.68 -11.16 -20.12
N THR A 336 -17.25 -10.04 -19.53
CA THR A 336 -17.93 -8.73 -19.69
C THR A 336 -17.34 -7.86 -20.81
N LEU A 337 -16.33 -8.33 -21.52
CA LEU A 337 -15.77 -7.68 -22.70
C LEU A 337 -15.83 -8.58 -23.93
N LYS A 338 -15.93 -7.96 -25.11
CA LYS A 338 -15.71 -8.66 -26.39
C LYS A 338 -14.29 -9.21 -26.45
N ALA A 339 -14.07 -10.24 -27.24
CA ALA A 339 -12.72 -10.69 -27.55
C ALA A 339 -11.92 -9.56 -28.20
N PRO A 340 -10.63 -9.40 -27.89
CA PRO A 340 -9.78 -8.43 -28.54
C PRO A 340 -9.78 -8.66 -30.06
N ARG A 341 -9.91 -7.58 -30.83
CA ARG A 341 -9.66 -7.64 -32.27
C ARG A 341 -8.17 -7.92 -32.44
N ALA A 342 -7.80 -8.84 -33.31
CA ALA A 342 -6.40 -9.16 -33.60
C ALA A 342 -5.67 -7.92 -34.14
N VAL A 343 -5.15 -7.10 -33.26
CA VAL A 343 -4.21 -6.02 -33.54
C VAL A 343 -2.88 -6.52 -32.99
N PRO A 344 -1.79 -6.48 -33.76
CA PRO A 344 -0.47 -6.77 -33.22
C PRO A 344 -0.17 -5.76 -32.09
N LEU A 345 -0.21 -6.22 -30.87
CA LEU A 345 0.22 -5.42 -29.73
C LEU A 345 1.74 -5.24 -29.84
N HIS A 346 2.19 -4.13 -30.33
CA HIS A 346 3.55 -3.67 -30.13
C HIS A 346 3.69 -3.27 -28.65
N PHE A 347 3.97 -4.26 -27.79
CA PHE A 347 4.51 -3.99 -26.47
C PHE A 347 5.98 -3.62 -26.64
N SER A 348 6.30 -2.33 -26.60
CA SER A 348 7.62 -1.89 -26.19
C SER A 348 7.65 -1.98 -24.66
N ARG A 349 8.40 -2.96 -24.14
CA ARG A 349 8.78 -3.07 -22.73
C ARG A 349 9.69 -1.91 -22.35
#